data_afe5f998a64f39a5fb325c2366b3a189
#
_entry.id   afe5f998a64f39a5fb325c2366b3a189
#
_cell.length_a   1.000
_cell.length_b   1.000
_cell.length_c   1.000
_cell.angle_alpha   90.00
_cell.angle_beta   90.00
_cell.angle_gamma   90.00
#
_symmetry.space_group_name_H-M   'P 1'
#
loop_
_entity.id
_entity.type
_entity.pdbx_description
1 polymer ?
#
loop_
_entity_poly.entity_id
_entity_poly.type
_entity_poly.pdbx_seq_one_letter_code
_entity_poly.pdbx_strand_id
1 'polypeptide(L)'
;YRAIPNKDKSVLPVRTTFYGEIPRTAREMYEHTKNVNAYYFREIGVQADNNGTIEECRNHGFELLEQKQNFLENKVYLGSYDEEWSLRKVLRRFIWHDRIHAKAMYRMALKTFGKDAVPNVFSFCVEKE
;
A
#
# COMPACT_ATOMS: atom_id res chain seq x y z
N TYR A 1 4.71 10.63 -2.10
CA TYR A 1 5.96 10.01 -2.58
C TYR A 1 6.75 10.94 -3.50
N ARG A 2 6.09 11.49 -4.51
CA ARG A 2 6.77 12.34 -5.51
C ARG A 2 7.48 13.57 -4.89
N ALA A 3 6.92 14.12 -3.82
CA ALA A 3 7.48 15.30 -3.15
C ALA A 3 8.72 15.01 -2.30
N ILE A 4 9.05 13.75 -2.05
CA ILE A 4 10.18 13.39 -1.19
C ILE A 4 11.50 13.68 -1.91
N PRO A 5 12.39 14.50 -1.32
CA PRO A 5 13.62 14.96 -1.98
C PRO A 5 14.60 13.85 -2.34
N ASN A 6 14.77 12.87 -1.48
CA ASN A 6 15.65 11.73 -1.71
C ASN A 6 14.95 10.44 -1.30
N LYS A 7 14.63 9.59 -2.28
CA LYS A 7 13.83 8.37 -2.08
C LYS A 7 14.57 7.30 -1.26
N ASP A 8 15.87 7.40 -1.16
CA ASP A 8 16.72 6.39 -0.52
C ASP A 8 17.33 6.86 0.81
N LYS A 9 16.97 8.06 1.26
CA LYS A 9 17.47 8.64 2.52
C LYS A 9 16.41 8.51 3.62
N SER A 10 16.84 8.02 4.80
CA SER A 10 15.97 7.94 5.96
C SER A 10 16.81 7.94 7.23
N VAL A 11 16.35 8.70 8.24
CA VAL A 11 16.97 8.69 9.58
C VAL A 11 16.43 7.54 10.45
N LEU A 12 15.44 6.80 9.96
CA LEU A 12 14.88 5.68 10.72
C LEU A 12 15.91 4.56 10.83
N PRO A 13 16.00 3.88 12.00
CA PRO A 13 16.89 2.74 12.17
C PRO A 13 16.42 1.53 11.37
N VAL A 14 17.36 0.67 11.02
CA VAL A 14 17.03 -0.64 10.46
C VAL A 14 16.37 -1.46 11.55
N ARG A 15 15.18 -2.00 11.26
CA ARG A 15 14.45 -2.91 12.18
C ARG A 15 13.98 -4.12 11.41
N THR A 16 14.10 -5.27 12.04
CA THR A 16 13.68 -6.55 11.45
C THR A 16 12.55 -7.13 12.29
N THR A 17 11.53 -7.62 11.61
CA THR A 17 10.41 -8.32 12.24
C THR A 17 10.40 -9.78 11.80
N PHE A 18 9.45 -10.53 12.32
CA PHE A 18 9.15 -11.89 11.87
C PHE A 18 8.93 -11.97 10.35
N TYR A 19 8.42 -10.90 9.73
CA TYR A 19 8.13 -10.83 8.29
C TYR A 19 9.28 -10.27 7.45
N GLY A 20 10.43 -9.96 8.08
CA GLY A 20 11.57 -9.35 7.42
C GLY A 20 11.82 -7.92 7.87
N GLU A 21 12.62 -7.19 7.11
CA GLU A 21 12.96 -5.81 7.44
C GLU A 21 11.76 -4.88 7.27
N ILE A 22 11.58 -3.96 8.22
CA ILE A 22 10.55 -2.91 8.12
C ILE A 22 11.04 -1.86 7.13
N PRO A 23 10.22 -1.47 6.14
CA PRO A 23 10.58 -0.39 5.22
C PRO A 23 10.88 0.90 5.97
N ARG A 24 11.96 1.56 5.64
CA ARG A 24 12.39 2.80 6.31
C ARG A 24 12.67 3.97 5.36
N THR A 25 12.89 3.72 4.07
CA THR A 25 13.03 4.75 3.05
C THR A 25 11.73 4.94 2.28
N ALA A 26 11.59 6.07 1.60
CA ALA A 26 10.41 6.30 0.76
C ALA A 26 10.29 5.24 -0.34
N ARG A 27 11.40 4.85 -0.97
CA ARG A 27 11.40 3.82 -2.00
C ARG A 27 10.95 2.47 -1.45
N GLU A 28 11.48 2.06 -0.31
CA GLU A 28 11.09 0.80 0.33
C GLU A 28 9.61 0.81 0.71
N MET A 29 9.11 1.91 1.27
CA MET A 29 7.70 2.06 1.64
C MET A 29 6.79 2.03 0.41
N TYR A 30 7.21 2.68 -0.69
CA TYR A 30 6.46 2.67 -1.94
C TYR A 30 6.36 1.26 -2.52
N GLU A 31 7.47 0.54 -2.62
CA GLU A 31 7.49 -0.83 -3.13
C GLU A 31 6.66 -1.78 -2.26
N HIS A 32 6.78 -1.64 -0.94
CA HIS A 32 5.98 -2.43 0.00
C HIS A 32 4.48 -2.18 -0.19
N THR A 33 4.08 -0.93 -0.34
CA THR A 33 2.68 -0.55 -0.58
C THR A 33 2.17 -1.11 -1.91
N LYS A 34 3.00 -1.04 -2.95
CA LYS A 34 2.64 -1.54 -4.28
C LYS A 34 2.50 -3.06 -4.31
N ASN A 35 3.38 -3.77 -3.62
CA ASN A 35 3.53 -5.22 -3.78
C ASN A 35 2.38 -6.06 -3.20
N VAL A 36 1.43 -5.47 -2.51
CA VAL A 36 0.20 -6.17 -2.11
C VAL A 36 -0.84 -6.24 -3.23
N ASN A 37 -0.61 -5.52 -4.35
CA ASN A 37 -1.60 -5.43 -5.42
C ASN A 37 -1.99 -6.80 -5.97
N ALA A 38 -1.01 -7.57 -6.44
CA ALA A 38 -1.26 -8.91 -6.96
C ALA A 38 -1.85 -9.84 -5.90
N TYR A 39 -1.37 -9.73 -4.65
CA TYR A 39 -1.85 -10.55 -3.55
C TYR A 39 -3.34 -10.33 -3.28
N TYR A 40 -3.75 -9.08 -3.05
CA TYR A 40 -5.15 -8.80 -2.71
C TYR A 40 -6.11 -9.17 -3.85
N PHE A 41 -5.76 -8.89 -5.08
CA PHE A 41 -6.59 -9.27 -6.22
C PHE A 41 -6.68 -10.79 -6.38
N ARG A 42 -5.59 -11.50 -6.17
CA ARG A 42 -5.58 -12.96 -6.26
C ARG A 42 -6.55 -13.60 -5.26
N GLU A 43 -6.69 -13.01 -4.07
CA GLU A 43 -7.56 -13.55 -3.03
C GLU A 43 -9.04 -13.57 -3.43
N ILE A 44 -9.42 -12.81 -4.45
CA ILE A 44 -10.76 -12.85 -5.05
C ILE A 44 -10.72 -13.34 -6.50
N GLY A 45 -9.70 -14.09 -6.87
CA GLY A 45 -9.62 -14.76 -8.17
C GLY A 45 -9.29 -13.86 -9.34
N VAL A 46 -8.61 -12.72 -9.11
CA VAL A 46 -8.16 -11.81 -10.16
C VAL A 46 -6.64 -11.93 -10.30
N GLN A 47 -6.16 -12.27 -11.50
CA GLN A 47 -4.73 -12.43 -11.78
C GLN A 47 -4.11 -11.09 -12.18
N ALA A 48 -3.91 -10.22 -11.19
CA ALA A 48 -3.23 -8.95 -11.37
C ALA A 48 -1.72 -9.10 -11.11
N ASP A 49 -0.95 -8.07 -11.47
CA ASP A 49 0.48 -8.01 -11.21
C ASP A 49 0.84 -6.75 -10.40
N ASN A 50 2.14 -6.54 -10.17
CA ASN A 50 2.66 -5.38 -9.46
C ASN A 50 3.49 -4.48 -10.38
N ASN A 51 3.24 -4.52 -11.68
CA ASN A 51 4.02 -3.78 -12.67
C ASN A 51 3.62 -2.31 -12.76
N GLY A 52 4.60 -1.44 -12.95
CA GLY A 52 4.39 -0.01 -13.09
C GLY A 52 4.25 0.71 -11.74
N THR A 53 3.57 1.84 -11.76
CA THR A 53 3.28 2.62 -10.55
C THR A 53 2.15 1.98 -9.75
N ILE A 54 1.97 2.42 -8.50
CA ILE A 54 0.82 1.98 -7.68
C ILE A 54 -0.47 2.23 -8.45
N GLU A 55 -0.63 3.42 -9.03
CA GLU A 55 -1.83 3.76 -9.80
C GLU A 55 -2.02 2.84 -11.00
N GLU A 56 -0.97 2.60 -11.78
CA GLU A 56 -1.05 1.73 -12.96
C GLU A 56 -1.42 0.30 -12.60
N CYS A 57 -0.78 -0.29 -11.61
CA CYS A 57 -1.06 -1.69 -11.25
C CYS A 57 -2.44 -1.84 -10.58
N ARG A 58 -2.90 -0.86 -9.81
CA ARG A 58 -4.26 -0.85 -9.24
C ARG A 58 -5.31 -0.75 -10.33
N ASN A 59 -5.14 0.21 -11.26
CA ASN A 59 -6.08 0.39 -12.36
C ASN A 59 -6.18 -0.86 -13.22
N HIS A 60 -5.05 -1.47 -13.53
CA HIS A 60 -5.01 -2.72 -14.30
C HIS A 60 -5.75 -3.86 -13.57
N GLY A 61 -5.54 -3.98 -12.27
CA GLY A 61 -6.25 -4.97 -11.44
C GLY A 61 -7.76 -4.76 -11.44
N PHE A 62 -8.22 -3.50 -11.32
CA PHE A 62 -9.65 -3.20 -11.38
C PHE A 62 -10.24 -3.43 -12.78
N GLU A 63 -9.50 -3.16 -13.84
CA GLU A 63 -9.94 -3.49 -15.19
C GLU A 63 -10.15 -5.00 -15.35
N LEU A 64 -9.23 -5.81 -14.85
CA LEU A 64 -9.36 -7.27 -14.87
C LEU A 64 -10.55 -7.74 -14.02
N LEU A 65 -10.76 -7.11 -12.87
CA LEU A 65 -11.90 -7.41 -12.00
C LEU A 65 -13.23 -7.17 -12.72
N GLU A 66 -13.36 -6.04 -13.41
CA GLU A 66 -14.58 -5.67 -14.14
C GLU A 66 -14.93 -6.65 -15.26
N GLN A 67 -13.94 -7.39 -15.77
CA GLN A 67 -14.15 -8.42 -16.79
C GLN A 67 -14.71 -9.72 -16.21
N LYS A 68 -14.69 -9.90 -14.89
CA LYS A 68 -15.27 -11.08 -14.26
C LYS A 68 -16.78 -11.00 -14.28
N GLN A 69 -17.41 -12.13 -14.64
CA GLN A 69 -18.87 -12.25 -14.55
C GLN A 69 -19.32 -12.07 -13.09
N ASN A 70 -20.32 -11.24 -12.88
CA ASN A 70 -20.95 -11.01 -11.58
C ASN A 70 -19.98 -10.47 -10.51
N PHE A 71 -19.00 -9.64 -10.92
CA PHE A 71 -18.00 -9.14 -9.99
C PHE A 71 -18.59 -8.31 -8.84
N LEU A 72 -19.77 -7.72 -9.01
CA LEU A 72 -20.43 -6.90 -7.98
C LEU A 72 -21.21 -7.72 -6.94
N GLU A 73 -21.32 -9.02 -7.10
CA GLU A 73 -22.06 -9.86 -6.14
C GLU A 73 -21.37 -10.07 -4.80
N ASN A 74 -20.15 -9.57 -4.64
CA ASN A 74 -19.38 -9.69 -3.40
C ASN A 74 -19.25 -11.12 -2.90
N LYS A 75 -18.97 -12.04 -3.82
CA LYS A 75 -18.75 -13.45 -3.51
C LYS A 75 -17.64 -13.63 -2.49
N VAL A 76 -17.79 -14.58 -1.57
CA VAL A 76 -16.76 -14.94 -0.59
C VAL A 76 -15.84 -16.01 -1.19
N TYR A 77 -14.54 -15.78 -1.07
CA TYR A 77 -13.48 -16.69 -1.50
C TYR A 77 -12.66 -17.11 -0.29
N LEU A 78 -12.18 -18.35 -0.26
CA LEU A 78 -11.19 -18.76 0.71
C LEU A 78 -9.81 -18.43 0.16
N GLY A 79 -9.10 -17.54 0.85
CA GLY A 79 -7.79 -17.06 0.43
C GLY A 79 -6.63 -17.93 0.89
N SER A 80 -5.41 -17.45 0.63
CA SER A 80 -4.17 -18.20 0.76
C SER A 80 -3.84 -18.65 2.20
N TYR A 81 -4.37 -17.98 3.21
CA TYR A 81 -4.07 -18.26 4.62
C TYR A 81 -5.33 -18.68 5.38
N ASP A 82 -6.23 -19.39 4.71
CA ASP A 82 -7.54 -19.77 5.25
C ASP A 82 -8.38 -18.58 5.70
N GLU A 83 -8.08 -17.39 5.18
CA GLU A 83 -8.81 -16.17 5.44
C GLU A 83 -9.88 -15.97 4.38
N GLU A 84 -11.10 -15.65 4.79
CA GLU A 84 -12.18 -15.36 3.86
C GLU A 84 -12.03 -13.98 3.25
N TRP A 85 -12.21 -13.88 1.94
CA TRP A 85 -12.09 -12.65 1.17
C TRP A 85 -13.32 -12.39 0.31
N SER A 86 -13.57 -11.11 0.07
CA SER A 86 -14.62 -10.63 -0.84
C SER A 86 -14.14 -9.34 -1.47
N LEU A 87 -14.83 -8.85 -2.50
CA LEU A 87 -14.51 -7.56 -3.11
C LEU A 87 -14.52 -6.44 -2.07
N ARG A 88 -15.53 -6.41 -1.19
CA ARG A 88 -15.62 -5.40 -0.13
C ARG A 88 -14.38 -5.41 0.76
N LYS A 89 -13.90 -6.59 1.12
CA LYS A 89 -12.70 -6.73 1.95
C LYS A 89 -11.47 -6.24 1.20
N VAL A 90 -11.32 -6.56 -0.08
CA VAL A 90 -10.20 -6.07 -0.90
C VAL A 90 -10.19 -4.54 -0.92
N LEU A 91 -11.34 -3.91 -1.17
CA LEU A 91 -11.44 -2.45 -1.20
C LEU A 91 -11.05 -1.83 0.14
N ARG A 92 -11.54 -2.39 1.25
CA ARG A 92 -11.19 -1.90 2.59
C ARG A 92 -9.71 -2.08 2.89
N ARG A 93 -9.12 -3.22 2.48
CA ARG A 93 -7.69 -3.49 2.69
C ARG A 93 -6.81 -2.53 1.90
N PHE A 94 -7.15 -2.21 0.66
CA PHE A 94 -6.39 -1.23 -0.11
C PHE A 94 -6.43 0.15 0.56
N ILE A 95 -7.60 0.61 0.97
CA ILE A 95 -7.75 1.91 1.64
C ILE A 95 -6.94 1.95 2.93
N TRP A 96 -7.08 0.94 3.78
CA TRP A 96 -6.38 0.85 5.05
C TRP A 96 -4.86 0.76 4.86
N HIS A 97 -4.42 -0.14 3.99
CA HIS A 97 -3.00 -0.40 3.75
C HIS A 97 -2.30 0.83 3.15
N ASP A 98 -2.90 1.41 2.13
CA ASP A 98 -2.32 2.59 1.48
C ASP A 98 -2.26 3.77 2.45
N ARG A 99 -3.27 3.93 3.30
CA ARG A 99 -3.32 5.01 4.28
C ARG A 99 -2.25 4.86 5.37
N ILE A 100 -2.10 3.68 5.96
CA ILE A 100 -1.09 3.50 7.02
C ILE A 100 0.33 3.66 6.50
N HIS A 101 0.59 3.23 5.28
CA HIS A 101 1.92 3.40 4.68
C HIS A 101 2.16 4.83 4.19
N ALA A 102 1.14 5.53 3.73
CA ALA A 102 1.23 6.96 3.43
C ALA A 102 1.56 7.77 4.69
N LYS A 103 0.93 7.43 5.82
CA LYS A 103 1.21 8.07 7.11
C LYS A 103 2.64 7.77 7.57
N ALA A 104 3.09 6.53 7.45
CA ALA A 104 4.45 6.14 7.80
C ALA A 104 5.48 6.89 6.95
N MET A 105 5.22 7.03 5.65
CA MET A 105 6.08 7.78 4.73
C MET A 105 6.14 9.27 5.11
N TYR A 106 5.01 9.86 5.45
CA TYR A 106 4.95 11.25 5.89
C TYR A 106 5.74 11.46 7.18
N ARG A 107 5.59 10.59 8.18
CA ARG A 107 6.36 10.65 9.43
C ARG A 107 7.85 10.54 9.18
N MET A 108 8.26 9.60 8.35
CA MET A 108 9.67 9.44 7.97
C MET A 108 10.19 10.71 7.31
N ALA A 109 9.43 11.29 6.39
CA ALA A 109 9.81 12.52 5.69
C ALA A 109 9.96 13.70 6.63
N LEU A 110 9.07 13.86 7.62
CA LEU A 110 9.20 14.88 8.66
C LEU A 110 10.51 14.74 9.42
N LYS A 111 10.86 13.54 9.84
CA LYS A 111 12.06 13.28 10.64
C LYS A 111 13.33 13.40 9.82
N THR A 112 13.30 13.04 8.55
CA THR A 112 14.49 13.01 7.68
C THR A 112 14.76 14.34 7.02
N PHE A 113 13.72 15.05 6.56
CA PHE A 113 13.86 16.24 5.71
C PHE A 113 13.28 17.52 6.34
N GLY A 114 12.57 17.41 7.46
CA GLY A 114 11.95 18.55 8.13
C GLY A 114 10.51 18.77 7.75
N LYS A 115 9.83 19.63 8.48
CA LYS A 115 8.37 19.75 8.44
C LYS A 115 7.82 20.37 7.14
N ASP A 116 8.63 21.13 6.42
CA ASP A 116 8.18 21.81 5.21
C ASP A 116 8.57 21.07 3.92
N ALA A 117 9.20 19.90 4.05
CA ALA A 117 9.72 19.16 2.90
C ALA A 117 8.63 18.52 2.04
N VAL A 118 7.53 18.08 2.67
CA VAL A 118 6.44 17.42 1.96
C VAL A 118 5.08 17.92 2.47
N PRO A 119 4.05 17.99 1.61
CA PRO A 119 2.71 18.41 2.02
C PRO A 119 2.01 17.31 2.82
N ASN A 120 1.23 17.71 3.83
CA ASN A 120 0.38 16.79 4.59
C ASN A 120 -0.99 16.69 3.91
N VAL A 121 -1.04 16.00 2.77
CA VAL A 121 -2.25 15.91 1.92
C VAL A 121 -3.42 15.19 2.58
N PHE A 122 -3.16 14.36 3.58
CA PHE A 122 -4.21 13.62 4.29
C PHE A 122 -4.53 14.21 5.66
N SER A 123 -3.92 15.33 6.00
CA SER A 123 -4.08 15.97 7.32
C SER A 123 -3.80 15.01 8.49
N PHE A 124 -2.76 14.20 8.37
CA PHE A 124 -2.36 13.30 9.44
C PHE A 124 -1.97 14.06 10.70
N CYS A 125 -2.46 13.59 11.85
CA CYS A 125 -2.04 14.10 13.14
C CYS A 125 -0.79 13.35 13.61
N VAL A 126 0.36 14.04 13.61
CA VAL A 126 1.65 13.43 13.96
C VAL A 126 2.37 14.19 15.08
N GLU A 127 1.71 15.16 15.68
CA GLU A 127 2.31 16.11 16.64
C GLU A 127 2.80 15.49 17.94
N LYS A 128 2.22 14.33 18.31
CA LYS A 128 2.53 13.65 19.57
C LYS A 128 3.49 12.49 19.43
N GLU A 129 4.15 12.40 18.30
CA GLU A 129 4.99 11.24 17.99
C GLU A 129 6.48 11.51 17.91
#